data_b69073e0fb451584041f1bbc675e70bb
#
_entry.id   b69073e0fb451584041f1bbc675e70bb
#
_cell.length_a   1.000
_cell.length_b   1.000
_cell.length_c   1.000
_cell.angle_alpha   90.00
_cell.angle_beta   90.00
_cell.angle_gamma   90.00
#
_symmetry.space_group_name_H-M   'P 1'
#
loop_
_entity.id
_entity.type
_entity.pdbx_description
1 polymer ?
#
loop_
_entity_poly.entity_id
_entity_poly.type
_entity_poly.pdbx_seq_one_letter_code
_entity_poly.pdbx_strand_id
1 'polypeptide(L)'
;MKPKKSIIIAGSRGIGAGISKHLKTISKETIALSSKDFDTSKISDANQFVKKYKNADVLVLNTGGPPAADFYSISNEDWLNYFNQLFLSFAIILRDFKINKNGFIFLISSFHIREINPNL
;
A
#
# COMPACT_ATOMS: atom_id res chain seq x y z
N MET A 1 2.81 7.30 -20.86
CA MET A 1 1.55 7.46 -20.11
C MET A 1 1.59 8.72 -19.26
N LYS A 2 0.51 9.49 -19.27
CA LYS A 2 0.36 10.68 -18.40
C LYS A 2 -0.89 10.52 -17.56
N PRO A 3 -0.77 9.93 -16.37
CA PRO A 3 -1.93 9.74 -15.52
C PRO A 3 -2.51 11.06 -15.04
N LYS A 4 -3.82 11.13 -14.94
CA LYS A 4 -4.50 12.29 -14.35
C LYS A 4 -4.39 12.25 -12.84
N LYS A 5 -4.60 11.06 -12.24
CA LYS A 5 -4.63 10.89 -10.79
C LYS A 5 -3.84 9.66 -10.39
N SER A 6 -2.83 9.86 -9.57
CA SER A 6 -2.01 8.79 -8.99
C SER A 6 -2.13 8.81 -7.49
N ILE A 7 -2.33 7.66 -6.88
CA ILE A 7 -2.43 7.50 -5.42
C ILE A 7 -1.39 6.50 -4.97
N ILE A 8 -0.60 6.86 -3.96
CA ILE A 8 0.44 6.02 -3.40
C ILE A 8 0.16 5.80 -1.91
N ILE A 9 -0.15 4.57 -1.55
CA ILE A 9 -0.32 4.18 -0.14
C ILE A 9 1.07 4.03 0.46
N ALA A 10 1.24 4.50 1.69
CA ALA A 10 2.53 4.62 2.36
C ALA A 10 3.55 5.39 1.51
N GLY A 11 3.11 6.50 0.92
CA GLY A 11 3.88 7.30 -0.03
C GLY A 11 4.74 8.40 0.59
N SER A 12 4.78 8.52 1.91
CA SER A 12 5.48 9.64 2.57
C SER A 12 6.93 9.34 2.93
N ARG A 13 7.34 8.07 2.93
CA ARG A 13 8.71 7.66 3.32
C ARG A 13 9.19 6.50 2.46
N GLY A 14 10.52 6.29 2.46
CA GLY A 14 11.15 5.14 1.83
C GLY A 14 10.82 5.00 0.36
N ILE A 15 10.54 3.77 -0.06
CA ILE A 15 10.22 3.43 -1.46
C ILE A 15 9.00 4.21 -1.93
N GLY A 16 7.97 4.32 -1.09
CA GLY A 16 6.76 5.06 -1.43
C GLY A 16 7.02 6.52 -1.73
N ALA A 17 7.90 7.17 -0.96
CA ALA A 17 8.27 8.57 -1.21
C ALA A 17 9.01 8.74 -2.55
N GLY A 18 9.90 7.81 -2.89
CA GLY A 18 10.61 7.82 -4.18
C GLY A 18 9.64 7.69 -5.35
N ILE A 19 8.69 6.77 -5.25
CA ILE A 19 7.66 6.58 -6.27
C ILE A 19 6.77 7.83 -6.37
N SER A 20 6.38 8.40 -5.25
CA SER A 20 5.55 9.62 -5.21
C SER A 20 6.25 10.79 -5.88
N LYS A 21 7.54 10.96 -5.62
CA LYS A 21 8.34 12.02 -6.23
C LYS A 21 8.34 11.90 -7.75
N HIS A 22 8.52 10.69 -8.27
CA HIS A 22 8.50 10.46 -9.71
C HIS A 22 7.10 10.69 -10.29
N LEU A 23 6.06 10.15 -9.68
CA LEU A 23 4.70 10.30 -10.19
C LEU A 23 4.22 11.75 -10.21
N LYS A 24 4.71 12.58 -9.29
CA LYS A 24 4.42 14.02 -9.30
C LYS A 24 4.91 14.71 -10.58
N THR A 25 5.95 14.19 -11.21
CA THR A 25 6.49 14.78 -12.44
C THR A 25 5.64 14.46 -13.67
N ILE A 26 4.82 13.41 -13.63
CA ILE A 26 4.07 12.94 -14.81
C ILE A 26 2.55 12.95 -14.60
N SER A 27 2.07 13.07 -13.38
CA SER A 27 0.63 13.04 -13.05
C SER A 27 0.10 14.45 -12.87
N LYS A 28 -1.15 14.69 -13.24
CA LYS A 28 -1.83 15.96 -12.96
C LYS A 28 -2.06 16.12 -11.46
N GLU A 29 -2.47 15.06 -10.78
CA GLU A 29 -2.68 15.02 -9.35
C GLU A 29 -1.97 13.79 -8.79
N THR A 30 -1.22 13.97 -7.70
CA THR A 30 -0.55 12.88 -6.99
C THR A 30 -0.90 12.96 -5.51
N ILE A 31 -1.48 11.90 -5.00
CA ILE A 31 -1.87 11.79 -3.59
C ILE A 31 -0.96 10.76 -2.94
N ALA A 32 -0.07 11.22 -2.07
CA ALA A 32 0.82 10.36 -1.29
C ALA A 32 0.28 10.28 0.14
N LEU A 33 -0.14 9.10 0.56
CA LEU A 33 -0.74 8.89 1.88
C LEU A 33 0.30 8.43 2.87
N SER A 34 0.33 9.06 4.05
CA SER A 34 1.13 8.61 5.18
C SER A 34 0.37 7.59 6.01
N SER A 35 1.03 6.99 7.01
CA SER A 35 0.37 6.09 7.96
C SER A 35 -0.71 6.81 8.81
N LYS A 36 -0.63 8.13 8.93
CA LYS A 36 -1.66 8.93 9.60
C LYS A 36 -2.90 9.07 8.73
N ASP A 37 -2.73 9.12 7.42
CA ASP A 37 -3.85 9.22 6.48
C ASP A 37 -4.52 7.88 6.25
N PHE A 38 -3.72 6.82 6.21
CA PHE A 38 -4.17 5.45 5.97
C PHE A 38 -3.25 4.49 6.71
N ASP A 39 -3.78 3.83 7.72
CA ASP A 39 -3.11 2.76 8.44
C ASP A 39 -3.54 1.42 7.85
N THR A 40 -2.64 0.75 7.14
CA THR A 40 -2.95 -0.50 6.45
C THR A 40 -3.28 -1.64 7.40
N SER A 41 -2.94 -1.54 8.68
CA SER A 41 -3.34 -2.53 9.70
C SER A 41 -4.80 -2.39 10.12
N LYS A 42 -5.47 -1.30 9.72
CA LYS A 42 -6.87 -1.03 10.08
C LYS A 42 -7.80 -1.22 8.89
N ILE A 43 -8.66 -2.22 8.97
CA ILE A 43 -9.66 -2.51 7.92
C ILE A 43 -10.60 -1.33 7.71
N SER A 44 -10.96 -0.61 8.78
CA SER A 44 -11.79 0.59 8.66
C SER A 44 -11.18 1.64 7.76
N ASP A 45 -9.85 1.80 7.79
CA ASP A 45 -9.15 2.76 6.93
C ASP A 45 -9.21 2.32 5.46
N ALA A 46 -9.10 1.02 5.19
CA ALA A 46 -9.26 0.50 3.83
C ALA A 46 -10.66 0.79 3.28
N ASN A 47 -11.70 0.56 4.08
CA ASN A 47 -13.07 0.84 3.70
C ASN A 47 -13.30 2.34 3.44
N GLN A 48 -12.74 3.19 4.29
CA GLN A 48 -12.83 4.64 4.11
C GLN A 48 -12.08 5.12 2.87
N PHE A 49 -10.93 4.52 2.58
CA PHE A 49 -10.12 4.85 1.42
C PHE A 49 -10.92 4.68 0.13
N VAL A 50 -11.58 3.54 -0.06
CA VAL A 50 -12.35 3.29 -1.28
C VAL A 50 -13.54 4.23 -1.43
N LYS A 51 -14.14 4.65 -0.32
CA LYS A 51 -15.24 5.62 -0.34
C LYS A 51 -14.76 7.03 -0.66
N LYS A 52 -13.61 7.41 -0.13
CA LYS A 52 -13.07 8.77 -0.26
C LYS A 52 -12.49 9.03 -1.64
N TYR A 53 -11.66 8.12 -2.15
CA TYR A 53 -10.90 8.36 -3.38
C TYR A 53 -11.55 7.79 -4.63
N LYS A 54 -12.33 6.74 -4.50
CA LYS A 54 -13.20 6.12 -5.52
C LYS A 54 -12.47 5.53 -6.72
N ASN A 55 -11.54 6.28 -7.34
CA ASN A 55 -10.86 5.84 -8.56
C ASN A 55 -9.49 6.50 -8.69
N ALA A 56 -8.67 5.93 -9.56
CA ALA A 56 -7.38 6.50 -9.95
C ALA A 56 -6.91 5.89 -11.26
N ASP A 57 -5.95 6.55 -11.91
CA ASP A 57 -5.26 6.01 -13.09
C ASP A 57 -4.06 5.16 -12.69
N VAL A 58 -3.37 5.53 -11.61
CA VAL A 58 -2.29 4.74 -11.02
C VAL A 58 -2.55 4.59 -9.53
N LEU A 59 -2.50 3.36 -9.06
CA LEU A 59 -2.61 3.03 -7.65
C LEU A 59 -1.40 2.19 -7.24
N VAL A 60 -0.65 2.69 -6.26
CA VAL A 60 0.51 1.98 -5.72
C VAL A 60 0.15 1.45 -4.34
N LEU A 61 0.08 0.13 -4.24
CA LEU A 61 -0.19 -0.58 -3.01
C LEU A 61 1.14 -0.88 -2.31
N ASN A 62 1.47 -0.05 -1.35
CA ASN A 62 2.68 -0.15 -0.55
C ASN A 62 2.33 -0.06 0.92
N THR A 63 3.16 -0.62 1.77
CA THR A 63 2.98 -0.54 3.21
C THR A 63 4.33 -0.67 3.90
N GLY A 64 4.44 -0.15 5.12
CA GLY A 64 5.55 -0.48 5.99
C GLY A 64 5.51 -1.95 6.35
N GLY A 65 6.66 -2.59 6.41
CA GLY A 65 6.73 -3.98 6.86
C GLY A 65 6.61 -4.10 8.37
N PRO A 66 6.25 -5.28 8.88
CA PRO A 66 6.33 -5.54 10.31
C PRO A 66 7.79 -5.47 10.78
N PRO A 67 8.05 -5.15 12.05
CA PRO A 67 9.41 -5.21 12.58
C PRO A 67 9.95 -6.64 12.53
N ALA A 68 11.27 -6.77 12.37
CA ALA A 68 11.92 -8.07 12.42
C ALA A 68 11.69 -8.67 13.82
N ALA A 69 11.24 -9.93 13.87
CA ALA A 69 10.94 -10.62 15.10
C ALA A 69 11.10 -12.12 14.91
N ASP A 70 11.38 -12.81 16.02
CA ASP A 70 11.37 -14.27 16.03
C ASP A 70 9.93 -14.76 15.82
N PHE A 71 9.76 -15.69 14.89
CA PHE A 71 8.47 -16.26 14.56
C PHE A 71 7.68 -16.70 15.79
N TYR A 72 8.33 -17.35 16.73
CA TYR A 72 7.68 -17.90 17.93
C TYR A 72 7.31 -16.85 18.97
N SER A 73 7.82 -15.63 18.85
CA SER A 73 7.52 -14.54 19.78
C SER A 73 6.38 -13.63 19.31
N ILE A 74 5.86 -13.84 18.10
CA ILE A 74 4.79 -13.03 17.56
C ILE A 74 3.47 -13.42 18.21
N SER A 75 2.79 -12.46 18.82
CA SER A 75 1.50 -12.68 19.45
C SER A 75 0.38 -12.91 18.44
N ASN A 76 -0.74 -13.50 18.88
CA ASN A 76 -1.90 -13.65 18.00
C ASN A 76 -2.43 -12.31 17.50
N GLU A 77 -2.41 -11.29 18.35
CA GLU A 77 -2.83 -9.95 17.97
C GLU A 77 -1.92 -9.37 16.88
N ASP A 78 -0.62 -9.53 17.00
CA ASP A 78 0.33 -9.07 15.99
C ASP A 78 0.15 -9.82 14.67
N TRP A 79 -0.10 -11.13 14.71
CA TRP A 79 -0.42 -11.91 13.50
C TRP A 79 -1.63 -11.35 12.79
N LEU A 80 -2.69 -11.02 13.49
CA LEU A 80 -3.89 -10.43 12.90
C LEU A 80 -3.60 -9.07 12.30
N ASN A 81 -2.82 -8.25 13.01
CA ASN A 81 -2.42 -6.93 12.50
C ASN A 81 -1.58 -7.05 11.24
N TYR A 82 -0.64 -7.97 11.19
CA TYR A 82 0.20 -8.19 10.02
C TYR A 82 -0.62 -8.73 8.84
N PHE A 83 -1.55 -9.63 9.09
CA PHE A 83 -2.47 -10.11 8.06
C PHE A 83 -3.29 -8.97 7.48
N ASN A 84 -3.84 -8.11 8.31
CA ASN A 84 -4.58 -6.94 7.86
C ASN A 84 -3.70 -6.00 7.04
N GLN A 85 -2.50 -5.72 7.55
CA GLN A 85 -1.56 -4.78 6.93
C GLN A 85 -1.06 -5.26 5.58
N LEU A 86 -0.70 -6.53 5.48
CA LEU A 86 0.01 -7.07 4.33
C LEU A 86 -0.91 -7.71 3.29
N PHE A 87 -2.15 -8.02 3.66
CA PHE A 87 -3.05 -8.74 2.76
C PHE A 87 -4.46 -8.15 2.73
N LEU A 88 -5.17 -8.16 3.87
CA LEU A 88 -6.62 -7.92 3.84
C LEU A 88 -6.98 -6.50 3.41
N SER A 89 -6.25 -5.49 3.85
CA SER A 89 -6.50 -4.10 3.43
C SER A 89 -6.35 -3.95 1.91
N PHE A 90 -5.34 -4.58 1.34
CA PHE A 90 -5.13 -4.53 -0.11
C PHE A 90 -6.19 -5.34 -0.86
N ALA A 91 -6.63 -6.47 -0.30
CA ALA A 91 -7.72 -7.26 -0.88
C ALA A 91 -9.01 -6.45 -0.96
N ILE A 92 -9.35 -5.71 0.09
CA ILE A 92 -10.52 -4.83 0.13
C ILE A 92 -10.41 -3.75 -0.95
N ILE A 93 -9.25 -3.10 -1.05
CA ILE A 93 -9.02 -2.07 -2.05
C ILE A 93 -9.15 -2.65 -3.46
N LEU A 94 -8.52 -3.79 -3.74
CA LEU A 94 -8.59 -4.41 -5.06
C LEU A 94 -10.01 -4.82 -5.45
N ARG A 95 -10.83 -5.21 -4.47
CA ARG A 95 -12.22 -5.57 -4.71
C ARG A 95 -13.11 -4.37 -5.01
N ASP A 96 -12.95 -3.29 -4.25
CA ASP A 96 -13.94 -2.20 -4.20
C ASP A 96 -13.49 -0.91 -4.87
N PHE A 97 -12.19 -0.74 -5.13
CA PHE A 97 -11.65 0.48 -5.73
C PHE A 97 -11.60 0.34 -7.25
N LYS A 98 -11.95 1.43 -7.95
CA LYS A 98 -11.98 1.42 -9.40
C LYS A 98 -10.69 1.99 -10.00
N ILE A 99 -10.00 1.18 -10.79
CA ILE A 99 -8.93 1.66 -11.65
C ILE A 99 -9.54 2.10 -12.98
N ASN A 100 -9.24 3.32 -13.40
CA ASN A 100 -9.74 3.85 -14.65
C ASN A 100 -9.18 3.08 -15.85
N LYS A 101 -9.89 3.15 -16.98
CA LYS A 101 -9.46 2.46 -18.21
C LYS A 101 -8.03 2.85 -18.55
N ASN A 102 -7.21 1.86 -18.93
CA ASN A 102 -5.78 2.02 -19.23
C ASN A 102 -4.92 2.42 -18.02
N GLY A 103 -5.46 2.29 -16.82
CA GLY A 103 -4.70 2.53 -15.60
C GLY A 103 -3.89 1.33 -15.16
N PHE A 104 -3.12 1.52 -14.09
CA PHE A 104 -2.22 0.50 -13.54
C PHE A 104 -2.33 0.41 -12.04
N ILE A 105 -2.20 -0.82 -11.54
CA ILE A 105 -2.02 -1.09 -10.11
C ILE A 105 -0.63 -1.70 -9.94
N PHE A 106 0.16 -1.11 -9.04
CA PHE A 106 1.48 -1.62 -8.69
C PHE A 106 1.44 -2.14 -7.26
N LEU A 107 1.83 -3.39 -7.07
CA LEU A 107 1.99 -3.99 -5.75
C LEU A 107 3.48 -4.08 -5.43
N ILE A 108 3.89 -3.43 -4.35
CA ILE A 108 5.29 -3.47 -3.92
C ILE A 108 5.51 -4.77 -3.15
N SER A 109 6.47 -5.55 -3.63
CA SER A 109 6.82 -6.84 -3.06
C SER A 109 8.33 -6.94 -2.85
N SER A 110 8.80 -8.07 -2.33
CA SER A 110 10.21 -8.29 -2.05
C SER A 110 10.67 -9.62 -2.66
N PHE A 111 11.91 -9.64 -3.14
CA PHE A 111 12.51 -10.90 -3.61
C PHE A 111 12.79 -11.89 -2.49
N HIS A 112 12.72 -11.49 -1.23
CA HIS A 112 12.80 -12.38 -0.07
C HIS A 112 11.70 -13.45 -0.06
N ILE A 113 10.68 -13.30 -0.88
CA ILE A 113 9.72 -14.38 -1.15
C ILE A 113 10.44 -15.64 -1.66
N ARG A 114 11.53 -15.47 -2.40
CA ARG A 114 12.30 -16.56 -3.03
C ARG A 114 13.59 -16.90 -2.28
N GLU A 115 14.06 -16.01 -1.43
CA GLU A 115 15.29 -16.18 -0.66
C GLU A 115 15.00 -16.07 0.83
N ILE A 116 15.55 -16.99 1.60
CA ILE A 116 15.38 -16.98 3.04
C ILE A 116 16.31 -15.92 3.65
N ASN A 117 15.74 -15.00 4.41
CA ASN A 117 16.50 -14.05 5.20
C ASN A 117 16.21 -14.34 6.68
N PRO A 118 17.19 -14.86 7.45
CA PRO A 118 16.95 -15.27 8.83
C PRO A 118 16.63 -14.10 9.78
N ASN A 119 16.85 -12.86 9.34
CA ASN A 119 16.60 -11.67 10.16
C ASN A 119 15.24 -11.01 9.87
N LEU A 120 14.45 -11.63 9.02
CA LEU A 120 13.12 -11.14 8.67
C LEU A 120 12.02 -12.08 9.14
#